data_8fe37702731832f7aa6d75fde59ca84a
#
_entry.id   8fe37702731832f7aa6d75fde59ca84a
#
_cell.length_a   1.000
_cell.length_b   1.000
_cell.length_c   1.000
_cell.angle_alpha   90.00
_cell.angle_beta   90.00
_cell.angle_gamma   90.00
#
_symmetry.space_group_name_H-M   'P 1'
#
loop_
_entity.id
_entity.type
_entity.pdbx_description
1 polymer ?
#
loop_
_entity_poly.entity_id
_entity_poly.type
_entity_poly.pdbx_seq_one_letter_code
_entity_poly.pdbx_strand_id
1 'polypeptide(L)'
;GLVTAVEHGEAALAAVAAMTALIARHVDLAAVLGLAGSRVTAGSWSPDAVIGEPVAGRPVVAVAAGRAFSFGYAEHRELLAAAGADIAEFDPLTEPLPPDSTGLILPGGFPEQYLETLSANTELREQVCRLAERAPVHAECGGLAYLMDELDGHPMCRVLAGAARFTPRLTLGYRDAVAIAD
;
A
#
# COMPACT_ATOMS: atom_id res chain seq x y z
N GLY A 1 17.42 9.43 6.75
CA GLY A 1 16.56 8.73 5.82
C GLY A 1 15.16 8.56 6.37
N LEU A 2 14.27 7.99 5.59
CA LEU A 2 12.92 7.63 6.03
C LEU A 2 13.02 6.52 7.09
N VAL A 3 12.37 6.74 8.23
CA VAL A 3 12.28 5.74 9.31
C VAL A 3 10.82 5.46 9.54
N THR A 4 10.40 4.26 9.17
CA THR A 4 9.02 3.82 9.33
C THR A 4 8.92 2.96 10.59
N ALA A 5 7.90 3.23 11.42
CA ALA A 5 7.76 2.57 12.72
C ALA A 5 7.42 1.07 12.58
N VAL A 6 6.73 0.72 11.49
CA VAL A 6 6.29 -0.66 11.24
C VAL A 6 7.47 -1.58 10.90
N GLU A 7 8.42 -1.10 10.09
CA GLU A 7 9.54 -1.90 9.59
C GLU A 7 10.76 -1.90 10.55
N HIS A 8 10.94 -0.83 11.33
CA HIS A 8 12.14 -0.65 12.13
C HIS A 8 11.96 -0.90 13.64
N GLY A 9 10.73 -1.23 14.07
CA GLY A 9 10.46 -1.70 15.44
C GLY A 9 10.98 -0.77 16.56
N GLU A 10 11.72 -1.33 17.51
CA GLU A 10 12.20 -0.58 18.69
C GLU A 10 13.12 0.59 18.34
N ALA A 11 13.94 0.48 17.30
CA ALA A 11 14.84 1.56 16.87
C ALA A 11 14.03 2.76 16.35
N ALA A 12 12.95 2.53 15.64
CA ALA A 12 12.05 3.58 15.18
C ALA A 12 11.31 4.25 16.35
N LEU A 13 10.83 3.46 17.32
CA LEU A 13 10.20 4.01 18.52
C LEU A 13 11.15 4.89 19.31
N ALA A 14 12.40 4.46 19.49
CA ALA A 14 13.43 5.27 20.15
C ALA A 14 13.74 6.57 19.40
N ALA A 15 13.80 6.52 18.06
CA ALA A 15 14.02 7.69 17.23
C ALA A 15 12.82 8.68 17.32
N VAL A 16 11.59 8.16 17.28
CA VAL A 16 10.37 8.99 17.45
C VAL A 16 10.36 9.64 18.84
N ALA A 17 10.68 8.89 19.90
CA ALA A 17 10.74 9.43 21.25
C ALA A 17 11.79 10.55 21.38
N ALA A 18 12.97 10.35 20.79
CA ALA A 18 14.03 11.37 20.78
C ALA A 18 13.61 12.63 20.01
N MET A 19 12.99 12.48 18.85
CA MET A 19 12.43 13.60 18.06
C MET A 19 11.32 14.32 18.82
N THR A 20 10.45 13.61 19.48
CA THR A 20 9.37 14.17 20.31
C THR A 20 9.94 15.03 21.45
N ALA A 21 10.95 14.50 22.16
CA ALA A 21 11.61 15.23 23.24
C ALA A 21 12.34 16.50 22.73
N LEU A 22 12.96 16.41 21.53
CA LEU A 22 13.60 17.54 20.88
C LEU A 22 12.59 18.65 20.55
N ILE A 23 11.49 18.30 19.91
CA ILE A 23 10.41 19.23 19.53
C ILE A 23 9.81 19.86 20.80
N ALA A 24 9.45 19.06 21.81
CA ALA A 24 8.87 19.56 23.05
C ALA A 24 9.80 20.57 23.79
N ARG A 25 11.10 20.43 23.62
CA ARG A 25 12.09 21.33 24.25
C ARG A 25 12.34 22.63 23.48
N HIS A 26 12.24 22.60 22.17
CA HIS A 26 12.71 23.69 21.31
C HIS A 26 11.61 24.38 20.51
N VAL A 27 10.40 23.88 20.52
CA VAL A 27 9.25 24.45 19.79
C VAL A 27 8.17 24.88 20.75
N ASP A 28 7.70 26.12 20.64
CA ASP A 28 6.52 26.57 21.33
C ASP A 28 5.26 25.99 20.67
N LEU A 29 4.84 24.81 21.16
CA LEU A 29 3.69 24.10 20.63
C LEU A 29 2.39 24.87 20.82
N ALA A 30 2.27 25.70 21.86
CA ALA A 30 1.09 26.51 22.09
C ALA A 30 0.96 27.60 21.01
N ALA A 31 2.09 28.26 20.67
CA ALA A 31 2.13 29.22 19.57
C ALA A 31 1.80 28.57 18.22
N VAL A 32 2.36 27.39 17.94
CA VAL A 32 2.05 26.63 16.70
C VAL A 32 0.57 26.28 16.62
N LEU A 33 -0.01 25.76 17.70
CA LEU A 33 -1.45 25.45 17.76
C LEU A 33 -2.31 26.70 17.61
N GLY A 34 -1.88 27.84 18.17
CA GLY A 34 -2.56 29.13 18.00
C GLY A 34 -2.59 29.64 16.55
N LEU A 35 -1.59 29.22 15.73
CA LEU A 35 -1.54 29.53 14.30
C LEU A 35 -2.33 28.53 13.45
N ALA A 36 -2.64 27.35 13.98
CA ALA A 36 -3.37 26.29 13.31
C ALA A 36 -4.87 26.62 13.19
N GLY A 37 -5.19 27.65 12.45
CA GLY A 37 -6.57 27.99 12.08
C GLY A 37 -7.00 27.24 10.83
N SER A 38 -8.06 26.43 10.91
CA SER A 38 -8.62 25.81 9.72
C SER A 38 -9.52 26.82 9.00
N ARG A 39 -9.21 27.10 7.73
CA ARG A 39 -10.08 27.83 6.79
C ARG A 39 -10.46 26.90 5.65
N VAL A 40 -11.00 25.73 5.98
CA VAL A 40 -11.48 24.80 4.97
C VAL A 40 -12.71 25.41 4.30
N THR A 41 -12.56 25.80 3.05
CA THR A 41 -13.64 26.35 2.21
C THR A 41 -14.14 25.32 1.19
N ALA A 42 -13.43 24.19 1.04
CA ALA A 42 -13.86 23.10 0.20
C ALA A 42 -15.01 22.33 0.85
N GLY A 43 -15.91 21.79 0.05
CA GLY A 43 -16.94 20.87 0.51
C GLY A 43 -16.32 19.62 1.14
N SER A 44 -17.08 18.94 2.00
CA SER A 44 -16.64 17.66 2.53
C SER A 44 -16.55 16.62 1.41
N TRP A 45 -15.48 15.83 1.42
CA TRP A 45 -15.39 14.65 0.56
C TRP A 45 -16.36 13.56 1.04
N SER A 46 -17.02 12.89 0.11
CA SER A 46 -17.92 11.77 0.40
C SER A 46 -17.70 10.67 -0.64
N PRO A 47 -17.32 9.46 -0.23
CA PRO A 47 -17.15 8.35 -1.15
C PRO A 47 -18.43 8.01 -1.90
N ASP A 48 -19.60 8.06 -1.23
CA ASP A 48 -20.89 7.79 -1.86
C ASP A 48 -21.22 8.75 -3.00
N ALA A 49 -20.83 10.03 -2.85
CA ALA A 49 -21.04 11.03 -3.90
C ALA A 49 -20.13 10.80 -5.13
N VAL A 50 -18.98 10.15 -4.94
CA VAL A 50 -18.02 9.84 -6.02
C VAL A 50 -18.42 8.56 -6.76
N ILE A 51 -18.80 7.53 -6.03
CA ILE A 51 -19.07 6.20 -6.59
C ILE A 51 -20.45 6.13 -7.29
N GLY A 52 -21.44 6.82 -6.78
CA GLY A 52 -22.83 6.67 -7.25
C GLY A 52 -23.49 5.38 -6.75
N GLU A 53 -24.13 4.61 -7.64
CA GLU A 53 -24.82 3.38 -7.21
C GLU A 53 -23.81 2.23 -6.98
N PRO A 54 -23.90 1.52 -5.84
CA PRO A 54 -23.06 0.37 -5.55
C PRO A 54 -23.32 -0.79 -6.52
N VAL A 55 -22.28 -1.58 -6.78
CA VAL A 55 -22.40 -2.82 -7.58
C VAL A 55 -23.15 -3.91 -6.81
N ALA A 56 -23.94 -4.70 -7.51
CA ALA A 56 -24.63 -5.83 -6.91
C ALA A 56 -23.66 -6.98 -6.62
N GLY A 57 -24.04 -7.83 -5.65
CA GLY A 57 -23.33 -9.10 -5.40
C GLY A 57 -22.23 -9.04 -4.38
N ARG A 58 -21.90 -7.87 -3.83
CA ARG A 58 -20.88 -7.70 -2.78
C ARG A 58 -19.55 -8.42 -3.11
N PRO A 59 -18.85 -8.01 -4.18
CA PRO A 59 -17.60 -8.65 -4.55
C PRO A 59 -16.58 -8.53 -3.42
N VAL A 60 -15.84 -9.60 -3.15
CA VAL A 60 -14.76 -9.59 -2.16
C VAL A 60 -13.50 -9.01 -2.81
N VAL A 61 -12.99 -7.92 -2.28
CA VAL A 61 -11.71 -7.32 -2.69
C VAL A 61 -10.68 -7.58 -1.61
N ALA A 62 -9.66 -8.37 -1.94
CA ALA A 62 -8.51 -8.58 -1.08
C ALA A 62 -7.64 -7.31 -1.05
N VAL A 63 -7.21 -6.89 0.13
CA VAL A 63 -6.33 -5.73 0.29
C VAL A 63 -5.12 -6.16 1.10
N ALA A 64 -3.96 -6.15 0.47
CA ALA A 64 -2.72 -6.44 1.17
C ALA A 64 -2.43 -5.33 2.19
N ALA A 65 -2.01 -5.74 3.36
CA ALA A 65 -1.68 -4.88 4.50
C ALA A 65 -0.47 -5.44 5.25
N GLY A 66 -0.19 -4.90 6.43
CA GLY A 66 0.90 -5.36 7.27
C GLY A 66 2.24 -4.73 6.93
N ARG A 67 3.31 -5.41 7.35
CA ARG A 67 4.64 -4.80 7.40
C ARG A 67 5.29 -4.58 6.03
N ALA A 68 5.03 -5.45 5.07
CA ALA A 68 5.58 -5.32 3.73
C ALA A 68 4.82 -4.30 2.87
N PHE A 69 3.52 -4.07 3.16
CA PHE A 69 2.61 -3.23 2.38
C PHE A 69 1.88 -2.24 3.29
N SER A 70 2.64 -1.33 3.91
CA SER A 70 2.17 -0.42 4.95
C SER A 70 1.60 0.91 4.44
N PHE A 71 1.70 1.19 3.13
CA PHE A 71 1.30 2.48 2.53
C PHE A 71 -0.05 2.41 1.80
N GLY A 72 -1.04 1.81 2.46
CA GLY A 72 -2.40 1.83 1.96
C GLY A 72 -3.10 3.17 2.24
N TYR A 73 -3.98 3.58 1.33
CA TYR A 73 -4.82 4.76 1.48
C TYR A 73 -6.15 4.38 2.14
N ALA A 74 -6.59 5.17 3.11
CA ALA A 74 -7.90 5.01 3.73
C ALA A 74 -9.03 5.13 2.70
N GLU A 75 -8.86 6.04 1.75
CA GLU A 75 -9.78 6.31 0.66
C GLU A 75 -10.06 5.10 -0.23
N HIS A 76 -9.09 4.21 -0.44
CA HIS A 76 -9.33 2.96 -1.17
C HIS A 76 -10.39 2.11 -0.48
N ARG A 77 -10.30 1.97 0.85
CA ARG A 77 -11.27 1.21 1.64
C ARG A 77 -12.64 1.87 1.62
N GLU A 78 -12.69 3.17 1.81
CA GLU A 78 -13.93 3.95 1.83
C GLU A 78 -14.65 3.89 0.47
N LEU A 79 -13.91 4.03 -0.63
CA LEU A 79 -14.46 3.93 -1.99
C LEU A 79 -14.94 2.51 -2.32
N LEU A 80 -14.18 1.48 -1.95
CA LEU A 80 -14.61 0.09 -2.14
C LEU A 80 -15.87 -0.23 -1.34
N ALA A 81 -15.94 0.19 -0.09
CA ALA A 81 -17.12 0.01 0.75
C ALA A 81 -18.35 0.73 0.16
N ALA A 82 -18.18 1.99 -0.28
CA ALA A 82 -19.23 2.76 -0.94
C ALA A 82 -19.65 2.10 -2.27
N ALA A 83 -18.71 1.49 -2.99
CA ALA A 83 -19.01 0.72 -4.20
C ALA A 83 -19.71 -0.63 -3.93
N GLY A 84 -19.93 -0.99 -2.68
CA GLY A 84 -20.63 -2.22 -2.29
C GLY A 84 -19.75 -3.45 -2.20
N ALA A 85 -18.43 -3.30 -2.18
CA ALA A 85 -17.51 -4.42 -2.01
C ALA A 85 -17.34 -4.82 -0.53
N ASP A 86 -17.10 -6.10 -0.30
CA ASP A 86 -16.58 -6.61 0.96
C ASP A 86 -15.04 -6.57 0.92
N ILE A 87 -14.44 -5.92 1.93
CA ILE A 87 -13.00 -5.76 2.01
C ILE A 87 -12.41 -6.83 2.90
N ALA A 88 -11.48 -7.61 2.37
CA ALA A 88 -10.76 -8.64 3.10
C ALA A 88 -9.27 -8.26 3.18
N GLU A 89 -8.85 -7.69 4.31
CA GLU A 89 -7.42 -7.40 4.55
C GLU A 89 -6.66 -8.67 4.87
N PHE A 90 -5.40 -8.75 4.42
CA PHE A 90 -4.50 -9.86 4.73
C PHE A 90 -3.04 -9.41 4.75
N ASP A 91 -2.21 -10.08 5.53
CA ASP A 91 -0.76 -9.85 5.54
C ASP A 91 -0.04 -10.88 4.65
N PRO A 92 0.51 -10.48 3.48
CA PRO A 92 1.21 -11.38 2.58
C PRO A 92 2.42 -12.10 3.18
N LEU A 93 2.92 -11.66 4.33
CA LEU A 93 4.02 -12.33 5.03
C LEU A 93 3.56 -13.62 5.74
N THR A 94 2.29 -13.69 6.16
CA THR A 94 1.81 -14.74 7.07
C THR A 94 0.50 -15.39 6.66
N GLU A 95 -0.24 -14.77 5.75
CA GLU A 95 -1.59 -15.19 5.38
C GLU A 95 -1.69 -15.56 3.90
N PRO A 96 -2.59 -16.49 3.55
CA PRO A 96 -2.94 -16.76 2.17
C PRO A 96 -3.84 -15.64 1.61
N LEU A 97 -4.10 -15.68 0.31
CA LEU A 97 -5.09 -14.81 -0.30
C LEU A 97 -6.48 -15.12 0.29
N PRO A 98 -7.25 -14.10 0.74
CA PRO A 98 -8.59 -14.30 1.24
C PRO A 98 -9.47 -15.09 0.26
N PRO A 99 -10.27 -16.06 0.73
CA PRO A 99 -11.11 -16.87 -0.13
C PRO A 99 -12.14 -15.99 -0.86
N ASP A 100 -12.61 -16.46 -2.00
CA ASP A 100 -13.63 -15.82 -2.84
C ASP A 100 -13.25 -14.42 -3.34
N SER A 101 -11.96 -14.06 -3.30
CA SER A 101 -11.47 -12.79 -3.82
C SER A 101 -11.75 -12.66 -5.32
N THR A 102 -12.41 -11.55 -5.69
CA THR A 102 -12.74 -11.15 -7.06
C THR A 102 -12.02 -9.88 -7.50
N GLY A 103 -11.13 -9.37 -6.66
CA GLY A 103 -10.23 -8.26 -6.91
C GLY A 103 -9.10 -8.22 -5.89
N LEU A 104 -8.00 -7.54 -6.21
CA LEU A 104 -6.84 -7.42 -5.34
C LEU A 104 -6.27 -6.00 -5.38
N ILE A 105 -5.97 -5.45 -4.21
CA ILE A 105 -5.16 -4.24 -4.06
C ILE A 105 -3.86 -4.59 -3.35
N LEU A 106 -2.75 -4.25 -3.99
CA LEU A 106 -1.39 -4.32 -3.46
C LEU A 106 -0.84 -2.89 -3.32
N PRO A 107 -0.93 -2.28 -2.13
CA PRO A 107 -0.47 -0.91 -1.94
C PRO A 107 1.06 -0.81 -1.91
N GLY A 108 1.54 0.40 -1.72
CA GLY A 108 2.96 0.65 -1.48
C GLY A 108 3.46 0.11 -0.14
N GLY A 109 4.76 0.10 0.01
CA GLY A 109 5.46 -0.37 1.21
C GLY A 109 6.91 -0.65 0.92
N PHE A 110 7.51 -1.51 1.73
CA PHE A 110 8.92 -1.90 1.64
C PHE A 110 9.09 -3.42 1.52
N PRO A 111 8.60 -4.03 0.42
CA PRO A 111 8.73 -5.47 0.20
C PRO A 111 10.20 -5.94 0.17
N GLU A 112 11.14 -5.05 -0.18
CA GLU A 112 12.57 -5.34 -0.18
C GLU A 112 13.13 -5.65 1.21
N GLN A 113 12.45 -5.28 2.28
CA GLN A 113 12.82 -5.65 3.65
C GLN A 113 12.42 -7.08 4.01
N TYR A 114 11.59 -7.71 3.18
CA TYR A 114 10.97 -9.02 3.46
C TYR A 114 11.10 -10.00 2.28
N LEU A 115 12.13 -9.84 1.45
CA LEU A 115 12.34 -10.59 0.21
C LEU A 115 12.28 -12.10 0.42
N GLU A 116 13.01 -12.62 1.42
CA GLU A 116 13.04 -14.05 1.70
C GLU A 116 11.65 -14.59 2.10
N THR A 117 10.94 -13.87 2.96
CA THR A 117 9.61 -14.28 3.44
C THR A 117 8.58 -14.26 2.32
N LEU A 118 8.53 -13.16 1.54
CA LEU A 118 7.62 -13.03 0.40
C LEU A 118 7.93 -14.07 -0.69
N SER A 119 9.20 -14.28 -0.97
CA SER A 119 9.65 -15.28 -1.94
C SER A 119 9.33 -16.73 -1.51
N ALA A 120 9.48 -17.04 -0.23
CA ALA A 120 9.18 -18.34 0.34
C ALA A 120 7.69 -18.67 0.36
N ASN A 121 6.80 -17.65 0.40
CA ASN A 121 5.34 -17.85 0.37
C ASN A 121 4.87 -18.17 -1.06
N THR A 122 5.28 -19.35 -1.56
CA THR A 122 4.98 -19.80 -2.92
C THR A 122 3.49 -19.95 -3.16
N GLU A 123 2.75 -20.43 -2.16
CA GLU A 123 1.31 -20.62 -2.27
C GLU A 123 0.59 -19.28 -2.55
N LEU A 124 0.87 -18.24 -1.77
CA LEU A 124 0.28 -16.93 -2.01
C LEU A 124 0.67 -16.35 -3.38
N ARG A 125 1.95 -16.44 -3.76
CA ARG A 125 2.42 -15.94 -5.06
C ARG A 125 1.67 -16.60 -6.22
N GLU A 126 1.44 -17.91 -6.15
CA GLU A 126 0.64 -18.65 -7.14
C GLU A 126 -0.84 -18.26 -7.09
N GLN A 127 -1.41 -18.02 -5.90
CA GLN A 127 -2.79 -17.55 -5.75
C GLN A 127 -2.98 -16.17 -6.39
N VAL A 128 -2.05 -15.25 -6.18
CA VAL A 128 -2.04 -13.91 -6.80
C VAL A 128 -1.93 -14.01 -8.32
N CYS A 129 -1.02 -14.84 -8.82
CA CYS A 129 -0.85 -15.07 -10.25
C CYS A 129 -2.16 -15.57 -10.89
N ARG A 130 -2.78 -16.61 -10.31
CA ARG A 130 -4.07 -17.15 -10.80
C ARG A 130 -5.23 -16.16 -10.68
N LEU A 131 -5.24 -15.30 -9.64
CA LEU A 131 -6.24 -14.26 -9.51
C LEU A 131 -6.12 -13.24 -10.63
N ALA A 132 -4.91 -12.81 -10.94
CA ALA A 132 -4.65 -11.79 -11.95
C ALA A 132 -5.07 -12.20 -13.37
N GLU A 133 -5.18 -13.52 -13.65
CA GLU A 133 -5.69 -14.03 -14.95
C GLU A 133 -7.20 -13.78 -15.14
N ARG A 134 -7.95 -13.54 -14.06
CA ARG A 134 -9.44 -13.54 -14.08
C ARG A 134 -10.10 -12.39 -13.33
N ALA A 135 -9.34 -11.58 -12.63
CA ALA A 135 -9.84 -10.53 -11.77
C ALA A 135 -8.96 -9.27 -11.85
N PRO A 136 -9.52 -8.08 -11.63
CA PRO A 136 -8.73 -6.86 -11.60
C PRO A 136 -7.74 -6.86 -10.43
N VAL A 137 -6.52 -6.40 -10.72
CA VAL A 137 -5.47 -6.19 -9.74
C VAL A 137 -4.99 -4.75 -9.83
N HIS A 138 -5.08 -4.01 -8.73
CA HIS A 138 -4.47 -2.70 -8.59
C HIS A 138 -3.20 -2.82 -7.76
N ALA A 139 -2.08 -2.36 -8.31
CA ALA A 139 -0.81 -2.40 -7.61
C ALA A 139 0.01 -1.14 -7.87
N GLU A 140 0.64 -0.63 -6.83
CA GLU A 140 1.48 0.55 -6.92
C GLU A 140 2.78 0.37 -6.11
N CYS A 141 3.84 1.08 -6.50
CA CYS A 141 5.11 1.14 -5.77
C CYS A 141 5.64 -0.27 -5.39
N GLY A 142 5.70 -0.59 -4.09
CA GLY A 142 6.10 -1.91 -3.59
C GLY A 142 5.18 -3.03 -4.07
N GLY A 143 3.86 -2.78 -4.16
CA GLY A 143 2.89 -3.73 -4.69
C GLY A 143 3.15 -4.08 -6.15
N LEU A 144 3.53 -3.09 -6.97
CA LEU A 144 3.92 -3.33 -8.36
C LEU A 144 5.18 -4.21 -8.45
N ALA A 145 6.18 -3.94 -7.61
CA ALA A 145 7.40 -4.74 -7.56
C ALA A 145 7.12 -6.21 -7.17
N TYR A 146 6.15 -6.46 -6.30
CA TYR A 146 5.73 -7.82 -5.93
C TYR A 146 5.03 -8.58 -7.07
N LEU A 147 4.40 -7.89 -8.03
CA LEU A 147 3.80 -8.53 -9.21
C LEU A 147 4.80 -8.95 -10.28
N MET A 148 6.04 -8.47 -10.22
CA MET A 148 7.09 -8.79 -11.21
C MET A 148 7.53 -10.28 -11.11
N ASP A 149 8.36 -10.73 -12.05
CA ASP A 149 8.98 -12.06 -11.96
C ASP A 149 9.90 -12.17 -10.76
N GLU A 150 10.67 -11.11 -10.50
CA GLU A 150 11.62 -11.06 -9.38
C GLU A 150 11.78 -9.63 -8.82
N LEU A 151 12.15 -9.56 -7.54
CA LEU A 151 12.57 -8.34 -6.87
C LEU A 151 13.95 -8.60 -6.22
N ASP A 152 14.97 -7.84 -6.64
CA ASP A 152 16.37 -8.01 -6.20
C ASP A 152 16.87 -9.47 -6.22
N GLY A 153 16.50 -10.21 -7.28
CA GLY A 153 16.87 -11.60 -7.49
C GLY A 153 16.02 -12.64 -6.74
N HIS A 154 15.01 -12.22 -5.99
CA HIS A 154 14.09 -13.12 -5.29
C HIS A 154 12.81 -13.30 -6.11
N PRO A 155 12.33 -14.54 -6.33
CA PRO A 155 11.10 -14.80 -7.08
C PRO A 155 9.88 -14.11 -6.44
N MET A 156 9.06 -13.43 -7.26
CA MET A 156 7.82 -12.79 -6.87
C MET A 156 6.60 -13.41 -7.60
N CYS A 157 5.48 -12.69 -7.72
CA CYS A 157 4.22 -13.27 -8.19
C CYS A 157 4.19 -13.66 -9.68
N ARG A 158 5.08 -13.13 -10.51
CA ARG A 158 5.18 -13.45 -11.95
C ARG A 158 3.93 -13.13 -12.75
N VAL A 159 3.22 -12.09 -12.34
CA VAL A 159 2.08 -11.53 -13.09
C VAL A 159 2.57 -10.64 -14.23
N LEU A 160 3.62 -9.88 -13.97
CA LEU A 160 4.25 -8.99 -14.93
C LEU A 160 5.66 -9.46 -15.25
N ALA A 161 5.95 -9.62 -16.53
CA ALA A 161 7.29 -10.04 -16.98
C ALA A 161 8.34 -8.99 -16.67
N GLY A 162 9.47 -9.41 -16.13
CA GLY A 162 10.63 -8.58 -15.83
C GLY A 162 11.05 -8.57 -14.37
N ALA A 163 12.10 -7.81 -14.07
CA ALA A 163 12.72 -7.74 -12.75
C ALA A 163 12.67 -6.32 -12.20
N ALA A 164 12.28 -6.19 -10.93
CA ALA A 164 12.45 -4.97 -10.17
C ALA A 164 13.76 -5.00 -9.38
N ARG A 165 14.45 -3.87 -9.30
CA ARG A 165 15.71 -3.75 -8.55
C ARG A 165 15.78 -2.41 -7.84
N PHE A 166 16.12 -2.45 -6.57
CA PHE A 166 16.49 -1.26 -5.82
C PHE A 166 17.92 -0.86 -6.15
N THR A 167 18.13 0.40 -6.47
CA THR A 167 19.45 0.92 -6.80
C THR A 167 19.89 1.98 -5.77
N PRO A 168 21.19 2.16 -5.53
CA PRO A 168 21.67 3.18 -4.59
C PRO A 168 21.38 4.61 -5.06
N ARG A 169 21.03 4.79 -6.34
CA ARG A 169 20.70 6.09 -6.91
C ARG A 169 19.20 6.33 -6.86
N LEU A 170 18.80 7.28 -6.01
CA LEU A 170 17.43 7.78 -6.00
C LEU A 170 17.16 8.61 -7.25
N THR A 171 16.08 8.27 -7.98
CA THR A 171 15.58 9.07 -9.10
C THR A 171 14.17 9.56 -8.75
N LEU A 172 14.04 10.87 -8.51
CA LEU A 172 12.77 11.53 -8.26
C LEU A 172 12.51 12.57 -9.35
N GLY A 173 11.24 12.81 -9.65
CA GLY A 173 10.81 13.87 -10.55
C GLY A 173 9.43 13.58 -11.13
N TYR A 174 8.78 14.62 -11.59
CA TYR A 174 7.55 14.50 -12.36
C TYR A 174 7.84 13.81 -13.70
N ARG A 175 6.91 12.98 -14.12
CA ARG A 175 6.95 12.27 -15.40
C ARG A 175 5.59 12.35 -16.06
N ASP A 176 5.60 12.61 -17.34
CA ASP A 176 4.41 12.42 -18.18
C ASP A 176 4.35 10.94 -18.56
N ALA A 177 3.20 10.33 -18.31
CA ALA A 177 2.94 8.94 -18.69
C ALA A 177 1.77 8.91 -19.68
N VAL A 178 1.94 8.13 -20.74
CA VAL A 178 0.88 7.87 -21.72
C VAL A 178 0.53 6.39 -21.61
N ALA A 179 -0.74 6.09 -21.36
CA ALA A 179 -1.21 4.71 -21.41
C ALA A 179 -1.08 4.20 -22.86
N ILE A 180 -0.47 3.03 -22.98
CA ILE A 180 -0.45 2.33 -24.26
C ILE A 180 -1.85 1.73 -24.41
N ALA A 181 -2.63 2.27 -25.33
CA ALA A 181 -3.93 1.67 -25.67
C ALA A 181 -3.66 0.38 -26.47
N ASP A 182 -4.30 -0.70 -26.08
CA ASP A 182 -4.38 -1.95 -26.84
C ASP A 182 -5.28 -1.78 -28.07
#